data_96a4c6e0fc5bfa07bf7248ad44e6ca63
#
_entry.id   96a4c6e0fc5bfa07bf7248ad44e6ca63
#
_cell.length_a   1.000
_cell.length_b   1.000
_cell.length_c   1.000
_cell.angle_alpha   90.00
_cell.angle_beta   90.00
_cell.angle_gamma   90.00
#
_symmetry.space_group_name_H-M   'P 1'
#
loop_
_entity.id
_entity.type
_entity.pdbx_description
1 polymer ?
#
loop_
_entity_poly.entity_id
_entity_poly.type
_entity_poly.pdbx_seq_one_letter_code
_entity_poly.pdbx_strand_id
1 'polypeptide(L)'
;MKLAKVFGESGVSAVHFEDQLHGGKKCGHQAGKVLVPMSEHVSRLIAARMQWDIMGLETLLIARTDAESAKLISSSADARDHEFILGVELHGGDKSGLAEEIARAERSGASADEINAVEANWMSGVELVTFDEGEFLLLRRVSAETDPL
;
A
#
# COMPACT_ATOMS: atom_id res chain seq x y z
N MET A 1 -19.07 -3.44 -10.46
CA MET A 1 -20.46 -3.74 -10.85
C MET A 1 -20.62 -5.01 -11.66
N LYS A 2 -19.92 -5.28 -12.77
CA LYS A 2 -20.12 -6.53 -13.56
C LYS A 2 -20.01 -7.82 -12.73
N LEU A 3 -18.98 -7.93 -11.89
CA LEU A 3 -18.79 -9.11 -11.02
C LEU A 3 -19.89 -9.26 -9.98
N ALA A 4 -20.30 -8.17 -9.32
CA ALA A 4 -21.40 -8.19 -8.36
C ALA A 4 -22.72 -8.62 -9.03
N LYS A 5 -22.97 -8.19 -10.27
CA LYS A 5 -24.13 -8.64 -11.05
C LYS A 5 -24.12 -10.16 -11.25
N VAL A 6 -23.00 -10.72 -11.69
CA VAL A 6 -22.87 -12.19 -11.93
C VAL A 6 -23.10 -12.97 -10.64
N PHE A 7 -22.54 -12.53 -9.51
CA PHE A 7 -22.80 -13.17 -8.22
C PHE A 7 -24.28 -13.09 -7.83
N GLY A 8 -24.91 -11.93 -8.01
CA GLY A 8 -26.34 -11.78 -7.75
C GLY A 8 -27.22 -12.69 -8.62
N GLU A 9 -26.94 -12.78 -9.91
CA GLU A 9 -27.63 -13.67 -10.85
C GLU A 9 -27.46 -15.16 -10.50
N SER A 10 -26.34 -15.52 -9.85
CA SER A 10 -26.06 -16.88 -9.40
C SER A 10 -26.78 -17.26 -8.10
N GLY A 11 -27.50 -16.32 -7.46
CA GLY A 11 -28.29 -16.58 -6.25
C GLY A 11 -27.47 -16.85 -5.00
N VAL A 12 -26.23 -16.32 -4.90
CA VAL A 12 -25.39 -16.49 -3.71
C VAL A 12 -25.95 -15.71 -2.52
N SER A 13 -25.87 -16.29 -1.32
CA SER A 13 -26.38 -15.66 -0.09
C SER A 13 -25.46 -14.54 0.42
N ALA A 14 -24.15 -14.65 0.22
CA ALA A 14 -23.17 -13.67 0.67
C ALA A 14 -21.94 -13.65 -0.24
N VAL A 15 -21.31 -12.47 -0.34
CA VAL A 15 -20.03 -12.30 -1.03
C VAL A 15 -19.15 -11.38 -0.21
N HIS A 16 -17.87 -11.73 -0.06
CA HIS A 16 -16.89 -10.83 0.52
C HIS A 16 -16.01 -10.18 -0.57
N PHE A 17 -15.69 -8.92 -0.38
CA PHE A 17 -14.74 -8.17 -1.19
C PHE A 17 -13.56 -7.74 -0.33
N GLU A 18 -12.39 -7.82 -0.91
CA GLU A 18 -11.11 -7.64 -0.27
C GLU A 18 -10.41 -6.37 -0.77
N ASP A 19 -9.66 -5.74 0.10
CA ASP A 19 -8.94 -4.49 -0.15
C ASP A 19 -7.60 -4.68 -0.88
N GLN A 20 -7.27 -5.89 -1.36
CA GLN A 20 -6.08 -6.08 -2.18
C GLN A 20 -6.20 -5.41 -3.55
N LEU A 21 -5.04 -4.92 -4.06
CA LEU A 21 -4.90 -4.41 -5.41
C LEU A 21 -5.19 -5.54 -6.43
N HIS A 22 -6.14 -5.31 -7.33
CA HIS A 22 -6.66 -6.35 -8.22
C HIS A 22 -5.59 -7.05 -9.06
N GLY A 23 -4.69 -6.29 -9.68
CA GLY A 23 -3.61 -6.84 -10.53
C GLY A 23 -2.45 -7.48 -9.75
N GLY A 24 -2.36 -7.25 -8.45
CA GLY A 24 -1.30 -7.77 -7.58
C GLY A 24 -1.78 -8.73 -6.50
N LYS A 25 -3.02 -9.24 -6.63
CA LYS A 25 -3.61 -10.10 -5.60
C LYS A 25 -2.79 -11.35 -5.34
N LYS A 26 -2.55 -11.63 -4.05
CA LYS A 26 -1.85 -12.82 -3.56
C LYS A 26 -2.66 -13.54 -2.50
N CYS A 27 -2.37 -14.83 -2.29
CA CYS A 27 -2.97 -15.61 -1.20
C CYS A 27 -2.66 -14.99 0.16
N GLY A 28 -3.57 -15.16 1.13
CA GLY A 28 -3.49 -14.55 2.44
C GLY A 28 -2.18 -14.78 3.21
N HIS A 29 -1.50 -15.90 2.98
CA HIS A 29 -0.22 -16.25 3.60
C HIS A 29 1.02 -15.91 2.76
N GLN A 30 0.86 -15.30 1.59
CA GLN A 30 1.99 -14.89 0.74
C GLN A 30 2.44 -13.45 1.08
N ALA A 31 3.75 -13.22 1.01
CA ALA A 31 4.33 -11.88 1.14
C ALA A 31 4.05 -11.00 -0.09
N GLY A 32 4.22 -9.69 0.07
CA GLY A 32 4.11 -8.73 -1.02
C GLY A 32 2.67 -8.42 -1.45
N LYS A 33 1.70 -8.57 -0.54
CA LYS A 33 0.34 -8.08 -0.75
C LYS A 33 0.33 -6.56 -0.77
N VAL A 34 -0.44 -6.00 -1.71
CA VAL A 34 -0.62 -4.55 -1.88
C VAL A 34 -2.08 -4.23 -1.63
N LEU A 35 -2.35 -3.33 -0.70
CA LEU A 35 -3.70 -2.81 -0.44
C LEU A 35 -4.03 -1.66 -1.40
N VAL A 36 -5.32 -1.44 -1.59
CA VAL A 36 -5.82 -0.19 -2.17
C VAL A 36 -6.16 0.79 -1.05
N PRO A 37 -6.19 2.11 -1.31
CA PRO A 37 -6.65 3.08 -0.33
C PRO A 37 -8.04 2.77 0.20
N MET A 38 -8.32 3.16 1.44
CA MET A 38 -9.63 2.95 2.09
C MET A 38 -10.78 3.50 1.24
N SER A 39 -10.62 4.68 0.63
CA SER A 39 -11.63 5.26 -0.27
C SER A 39 -11.97 4.36 -1.45
N GLU A 40 -10.98 3.70 -2.03
CA GLU A 40 -11.20 2.80 -3.16
C GLU A 40 -11.93 1.53 -2.72
N HIS A 41 -11.55 0.93 -1.58
CA HIS A 41 -12.24 -0.25 -1.05
C HIS A 41 -13.70 0.06 -0.69
N VAL A 42 -13.96 1.16 -0.01
CA VAL A 42 -15.32 1.63 0.30
C VAL A 42 -16.14 1.84 -0.98
N SER A 43 -15.56 2.45 -2.00
CA SER A 43 -16.24 2.65 -3.30
C SER A 43 -16.59 1.33 -3.98
N ARG A 44 -15.73 0.31 -3.87
CA ARG A 44 -16.01 -1.05 -4.38
C ARG A 44 -17.19 -1.69 -3.65
N LEU A 45 -17.25 -1.56 -2.32
CA LEU A 45 -18.34 -2.07 -1.49
C LEU A 45 -19.67 -1.38 -1.82
N ILE A 46 -19.65 -0.05 -1.90
CA ILE A 46 -20.85 0.74 -2.28
C ILE A 46 -21.34 0.32 -3.66
N ALA A 47 -20.46 0.18 -4.66
CA ALA A 47 -20.83 -0.22 -5.99
C ALA A 47 -21.45 -1.64 -6.04
N ALA A 48 -20.94 -2.57 -5.22
CA ALA A 48 -21.51 -3.92 -5.12
C ALA A 48 -22.90 -3.88 -4.47
N ARG A 49 -23.06 -3.17 -3.36
CA ARG A 49 -24.35 -3.03 -2.68
C ARG A 49 -25.39 -2.38 -3.58
N MET A 50 -25.04 -1.26 -4.23
CA MET A 50 -25.90 -0.57 -5.18
C MET A 50 -26.38 -1.50 -6.31
N GLN A 51 -25.47 -2.35 -6.83
CA GLN A 51 -25.82 -3.30 -7.89
C GLN A 51 -26.89 -4.29 -7.41
N TRP A 52 -26.75 -4.81 -6.20
CA TRP A 52 -27.72 -5.77 -5.65
C TRP A 52 -29.04 -5.10 -5.23
N ASP A 53 -29.01 -3.87 -4.75
CA ASP A 53 -30.22 -3.08 -4.46
C ASP A 53 -31.03 -2.84 -5.75
N ILE A 54 -30.39 -2.48 -6.87
CA ILE A 54 -31.03 -2.34 -8.17
C ILE A 54 -31.65 -3.65 -8.64
N MET A 55 -31.02 -4.79 -8.32
CA MET A 55 -31.54 -6.13 -8.64
C MET A 55 -32.58 -6.64 -7.67
N GLY A 56 -32.87 -5.93 -6.57
CA GLY A 56 -33.79 -6.36 -5.53
C GLY A 56 -33.30 -7.57 -4.74
N LEU A 57 -31.97 -7.73 -4.56
CA LEU A 57 -31.38 -8.89 -3.92
C LEU A 57 -30.96 -8.58 -2.47
N GLU A 58 -31.21 -9.55 -1.58
CA GLU A 58 -30.81 -9.51 -0.17
C GLU A 58 -29.40 -10.10 0.08
N THR A 59 -28.61 -10.32 -0.97
CA THR A 59 -27.25 -10.86 -0.87
C THR A 59 -26.41 -10.03 0.11
N LEU A 60 -25.82 -10.70 1.09
CA LEU A 60 -25.01 -10.05 2.12
C LEU A 60 -23.67 -9.61 1.52
N LEU A 61 -23.29 -8.38 1.84
CA LEU A 61 -21.98 -7.80 1.51
C LEU A 61 -21.07 -7.88 2.73
N ILE A 62 -19.92 -8.54 2.58
CA ILE A 62 -18.94 -8.69 3.65
C ILE A 62 -17.67 -7.94 3.23
N ALA A 63 -17.28 -6.93 4.01
CA ALA A 63 -16.00 -6.28 3.87
C ALA A 63 -14.91 -7.19 4.46
N ARG A 64 -13.92 -7.50 3.64
CA ARG A 64 -12.73 -8.25 4.06
C ARG A 64 -11.50 -7.36 3.92
N THR A 65 -10.58 -7.47 4.86
CA THR A 65 -9.29 -6.78 4.82
C THR A 65 -8.13 -7.74 4.99
N ASP A 66 -7.03 -7.47 4.31
CA ASP A 66 -5.71 -8.09 4.50
C ASP A 66 -4.70 -7.12 5.14
N ALA A 67 -5.17 -6.00 5.72
CA ALA A 67 -4.33 -4.97 6.32
C ALA A 67 -3.39 -5.50 7.41
N GLU A 68 -3.83 -6.51 8.18
CA GLU A 68 -3.01 -7.14 9.23
C GLU A 68 -1.67 -7.70 8.71
N SER A 69 -1.64 -8.19 7.48
CA SER A 69 -0.47 -8.89 6.91
C SER A 69 0.10 -8.23 5.65
N ALA A 70 -0.58 -7.25 5.07
CA ALA A 70 -0.06 -6.49 3.95
C ALA A 70 0.98 -5.46 4.43
N LYS A 71 2.00 -5.25 3.61
CA LYS A 71 3.09 -4.29 3.90
C LYS A 71 3.16 -3.15 2.89
N LEU A 72 2.28 -3.13 1.91
CA LEU A 72 2.30 -2.16 0.83
C LEU A 72 0.89 -1.63 0.60
N ILE A 73 0.80 -0.35 0.27
CA ILE A 73 -0.42 0.30 -0.21
C ILE A 73 -0.16 0.91 -1.58
N SER A 74 -1.13 0.85 -2.48
CA SER A 74 -0.97 1.29 -3.87
C SER A 74 -0.92 2.81 -4.04
N SER A 75 -1.41 3.57 -3.06
CA SER A 75 -1.41 5.03 -3.07
C SER A 75 -1.63 5.57 -1.67
N SER A 76 -0.98 6.67 -1.32
CA SER A 76 -1.16 7.45 -0.09
C SER A 76 -2.13 8.63 -0.26
N ALA A 77 -2.99 8.61 -1.27
CA ALA A 77 -3.88 9.73 -1.57
C ALA A 77 -5.04 9.91 -0.58
N ASP A 78 -5.38 8.88 0.19
CA ASP A 78 -6.44 8.96 1.21
C ASP A 78 -5.84 9.27 2.58
N ALA A 79 -6.20 10.44 3.13
CA ALA A 79 -5.69 10.88 4.42
C ALA A 79 -6.05 9.94 5.59
N ARG A 80 -7.09 9.12 5.46
CA ARG A 80 -7.48 8.14 6.48
C ARG A 80 -6.49 6.97 6.60
N ASP A 81 -5.69 6.74 5.56
CA ASP A 81 -4.66 5.70 5.56
C ASP A 81 -3.36 6.17 6.20
N HIS A 82 -3.14 7.50 6.33
CA HIS A 82 -1.84 8.06 6.73
C HIS A 82 -1.36 7.57 8.09
N GLU A 83 -2.25 7.43 9.07
CA GLU A 83 -1.89 6.94 10.41
C GLU A 83 -1.37 5.49 10.43
N PHE A 84 -1.60 4.73 9.34
CA PHE A 84 -1.17 3.33 9.20
C PHE A 84 0.02 3.16 8.24
N ILE A 85 0.48 4.24 7.60
CA ILE A 85 1.59 4.19 6.64
C ILE A 85 2.90 4.40 7.41
N LEU A 86 3.81 3.44 7.28
CA LEU A 86 5.17 3.57 7.79
C LEU A 86 6.02 4.36 6.81
N GLY A 87 6.74 5.36 7.33
CA GLY A 87 7.82 6.03 6.64
C GLY A 87 9.15 5.31 6.82
N VAL A 88 10.22 5.90 6.33
CA VAL A 88 11.58 5.37 6.45
C VAL A 88 12.47 6.42 7.10
N GLU A 89 13.12 6.08 8.22
CA GLU A 89 14.23 6.84 8.76
C GLU A 89 15.55 6.34 8.19
N LEU A 90 16.30 7.24 7.58
CA LEU A 90 17.64 6.94 7.05
C LEU A 90 18.68 7.33 8.08
N HIS A 91 19.29 6.34 8.73
CA HIS A 91 20.40 6.58 9.64
C HIS A 91 21.64 7.04 8.86
N GLY A 92 22.10 8.27 9.15
CA GLY A 92 23.36 8.81 8.62
C GLY A 92 23.26 9.75 7.44
N GLY A 93 22.27 10.61 7.42
CA GLY A 93 22.30 11.95 6.78
C GLY A 93 22.32 12.06 5.25
N ASP A 94 22.90 11.14 4.52
CA ASP A 94 23.22 11.34 3.08
C ASP A 94 22.89 10.10 2.22
N LYS A 95 21.90 9.31 2.61
CA LYS A 95 21.48 8.15 1.82
C LYS A 95 20.37 8.55 0.85
N SER A 96 20.59 8.25 -0.42
CA SER A 96 19.57 8.35 -1.47
C SER A 96 18.40 7.41 -1.18
N GLY A 97 17.21 7.76 -1.68
CA GLY A 97 16.06 6.86 -1.62
C GLY A 97 16.32 5.54 -2.38
N LEU A 98 15.65 4.46 -1.98
CA LEU A 98 15.82 3.14 -2.63
C LEU A 98 15.67 3.20 -4.15
N ALA A 99 14.67 3.93 -4.65
CA ALA A 99 14.44 4.07 -6.08
C ALA A 99 15.62 4.73 -6.81
N GLU A 100 16.31 5.69 -6.17
CA GLU A 100 17.46 6.35 -6.72
C GLU A 100 18.70 5.44 -6.73
N GLU A 101 18.90 4.66 -5.66
CA GLU A 101 19.98 3.67 -5.59
C GLU A 101 19.81 2.57 -6.65
N ILE A 102 18.61 2.05 -6.82
CA ILE A 102 18.30 1.07 -7.88
C ILE A 102 18.54 1.69 -9.26
N ALA A 103 18.00 2.88 -9.52
CA ALA A 103 18.21 3.56 -10.80
C ALA A 103 19.69 3.86 -11.07
N ARG A 104 20.50 4.10 -10.05
CA ARG A 104 21.97 4.27 -10.18
C ARG A 104 22.63 2.95 -10.58
N ALA A 105 22.26 1.84 -9.93
CA ALA A 105 22.76 0.51 -10.25
C ALA A 105 22.38 0.09 -11.69
N GLU A 106 21.14 0.32 -12.10
CA GLU A 106 20.67 0.04 -13.46
C GLU A 106 21.45 0.84 -14.52
N ARG A 107 21.67 2.15 -14.28
CA ARG A 107 22.47 3.00 -15.18
C ARG A 107 23.93 2.55 -15.30
N SER A 108 24.48 1.93 -14.26
CA SER A 108 25.83 1.37 -14.27
C SER A 108 25.92 -0.01 -14.95
N GLY A 109 24.79 -0.58 -15.37
CA GLY A 109 24.72 -1.89 -16.02
C GLY A 109 24.78 -3.06 -15.04
N ALA A 110 24.34 -2.85 -13.79
CA ALA A 110 24.31 -3.90 -12.78
C ALA A 110 23.39 -5.06 -13.19
N SER A 111 23.80 -6.28 -12.87
CA SER A 111 22.99 -7.48 -13.04
C SER A 111 21.81 -7.50 -12.06
N ALA A 112 20.83 -8.38 -12.30
CA ALA A 112 19.69 -8.55 -11.41
C ALA A 112 20.11 -8.91 -9.97
N ASP A 113 21.13 -9.73 -9.81
CA ASP A 113 21.63 -10.13 -8.48
C ASP A 113 22.30 -8.96 -7.75
N GLU A 114 23.00 -8.08 -8.46
CA GLU A 114 23.58 -6.87 -7.90
C GLU A 114 22.50 -5.86 -7.51
N ILE A 115 21.44 -5.72 -8.29
CA ILE A 115 20.29 -4.86 -7.96
C ILE A 115 19.57 -5.39 -6.71
N ASN A 116 19.35 -6.69 -6.61
CA ASN A 116 18.78 -7.32 -5.41
C ASN A 116 19.68 -7.09 -4.18
N ALA A 117 20.99 -7.13 -4.34
CA ALA A 117 21.94 -6.84 -3.26
C ALA A 117 21.89 -5.36 -2.83
N VAL A 118 21.72 -4.43 -3.76
CA VAL A 118 21.53 -2.99 -3.45
C VAL A 118 20.26 -2.81 -2.60
N GLU A 119 19.14 -3.42 -3.01
CA GLU A 119 17.89 -3.38 -2.25
C GLU A 119 18.05 -3.96 -0.84
N ALA A 120 18.64 -5.14 -0.71
CA ALA A 120 18.85 -5.79 0.57
C ALA A 120 19.75 -4.95 1.50
N ASN A 121 20.82 -4.37 0.97
CA ASN A 121 21.73 -3.50 1.71
C ASN A 121 21.05 -2.21 2.15
N TRP A 122 20.25 -1.60 1.29
CA TRP A 122 19.48 -0.40 1.61
C TRP A 122 18.48 -0.70 2.73
N MET A 123 17.69 -1.77 2.60
CA MET A 123 16.71 -2.21 3.60
C MET A 123 17.33 -2.54 4.95
N SER A 124 18.55 -3.05 5.00
CA SER A 124 19.26 -3.32 6.26
C SER A 124 19.76 -2.07 6.99
N GLY A 125 19.83 -0.94 6.27
CA GLY A 125 20.31 0.33 6.81
C GLY A 125 19.21 1.35 7.10
N VAL A 126 17.94 0.94 7.05
CA VAL A 126 16.79 1.83 7.31
C VAL A 126 15.99 1.34 8.52
N GLU A 127 15.34 2.25 9.18
CA GLU A 127 14.33 1.97 10.19
C GLU A 127 12.96 2.42 9.68
N LEU A 128 11.95 1.57 9.82
CA LEU A 128 10.58 1.93 9.47
C LEU A 128 9.95 2.63 10.66
N VAL A 129 9.47 3.84 10.42
CA VAL A 129 8.78 4.67 11.41
C VAL A 129 7.36 4.95 10.95
N THR A 130 6.48 5.34 11.87
CA THR A 130 5.15 5.80 11.49
C THR A 130 5.23 7.06 10.64
N PHE A 131 4.18 7.36 9.89
CA PHE A 131 4.12 8.54 9.03
C PHE A 131 4.38 9.83 9.85
N ASP A 132 3.75 9.96 11.01
CA ASP A 132 3.89 11.12 11.90
C ASP A 132 5.34 11.28 12.41
N GLU A 133 5.97 10.17 12.80
CA GLU A 133 7.38 10.20 13.22
C GLU A 133 8.30 10.61 12.07
N GLY A 134 8.06 10.09 10.86
CA GLY A 134 8.82 10.44 9.66
C GLY A 134 8.66 11.92 9.29
N GLU A 135 7.45 12.45 9.32
CA GLU A 135 7.19 13.88 9.06
C GLU A 135 7.87 14.77 10.10
N PHE A 136 7.78 14.42 11.38
CA PHE A 136 8.44 15.17 12.46
C PHE A 136 9.96 15.20 12.31
N LEU A 137 10.57 14.08 11.93
CA LEU A 137 12.02 13.98 11.69
C LEU A 137 12.45 14.83 10.48
N LEU A 138 11.65 14.86 9.42
CA LEU A 138 11.89 15.69 8.25
C LEU A 138 11.85 17.18 8.61
N LEU A 139 10.84 17.61 9.35
CA LEU A 139 10.70 19.00 9.80
C LEU A 139 11.87 19.44 10.68
N ARG A 140 12.36 18.58 11.59
CA ARG A 140 13.54 18.86 12.41
C ARG A 140 14.81 19.02 11.58
N ARG A 141 15.00 18.23 10.54
CA ARG A 141 16.15 18.36 9.63
C ARG A 141 16.12 19.69 8.88
N VAL A 142 14.98 20.05 8.30
CA VAL A 142 14.81 21.32 7.59
C VAL A 142 15.10 22.52 8.52
N SER A 143 14.61 22.47 9.78
CA SER A 143 14.86 23.52 10.76
C SER A 143 16.33 23.63 11.16
N ALA A 144 17.05 22.52 11.24
CA ALA A 144 18.48 22.51 11.58
C ALA A 144 19.37 23.03 10.43
N GLU A 145 18.96 22.87 9.17
CA GLU A 145 19.67 23.40 8.00
C GLU A 145 19.40 24.89 7.76
N THR A 146 18.31 25.44 8.33
CA THR A 146 17.92 26.85 8.14
C THR A 146 18.34 27.77 9.29
N ASP A 147 19.02 27.26 10.31
CA ASP A 147 19.54 28.07 11.43
C ASP A 147 21.10 28.18 11.30
N PRO A 148 21.62 29.13 10.52
CA PRO A 148 23.04 29.44 10.47
C PRO A 148 23.41 30.28 11.69
N LEU A 149 24.11 29.69 12.66
CA LEU A 149 24.85 30.45 13.68
C LEU A 149 25.90 31.35 13.06
#